data_eecea03d66a92bd57453a067d63e1956
#
_entry.id   eecea03d66a92bd57453a067d63e1956
#
_cell.length_a   1.000
_cell.length_b   1.000
_cell.length_c   1.000
_cell.angle_alpha   90.00
_cell.angle_beta   90.00
_cell.angle_gamma   90.00
#
_symmetry.space_group_name_H-M   'P 1'
#
loop_
_entity.id
_entity.type
_entity.pdbx_description
1 polymer ?
#
loop_
_entity_poly.entity_id
_entity_poly.type
_entity_poly.pdbx_seq_one_letter_code
_entity_poly.pdbx_strand_id
1 'polypeptide(L)'
;MAAIKTREIHYTAPDGSALIGYFAAPETDAPLAGVLVAPEWWGRNEYTEQRARELAEHGYAALAIDMYGDKKVTTHSDQAYQWMMQTFEDPDTIVDRATAALNTLAAQDEVNAEKLAAIGFCYGGKVVLDL
;
A
#
# COMPACT_ATOMS: atom_id res chain seq x y z
N MET A 1 -6.62 -25.03 0.86
CA MET A 1 -6.18 -23.63 0.97
C MET A 1 -6.33 -22.95 -0.38
N ALA A 2 -6.93 -21.76 -0.42
CA ALA A 2 -7.13 -21.05 -1.68
C ALA A 2 -5.78 -20.57 -2.26
N ALA A 3 -5.66 -20.59 -3.58
CA ALA A 3 -4.50 -20.04 -4.24
C ALA A 3 -4.44 -18.53 -4.05
N ILE A 4 -3.25 -17.99 -3.83
CA ILE A 4 -3.04 -16.56 -3.70
C ILE A 4 -2.74 -15.98 -5.07
N LYS A 5 -3.50 -14.96 -5.47
CA LYS A 5 -3.25 -14.19 -6.69
C LYS A 5 -2.58 -12.88 -6.34
N THR A 6 -1.64 -12.46 -7.16
CA THR A 6 -0.96 -11.18 -7.01
C THR A 6 -0.96 -10.42 -8.32
N ARG A 7 -0.98 -9.08 -8.23
CA ARG A 7 -0.83 -8.20 -9.37
C ARG A 7 -0.37 -6.82 -8.94
N GLU A 8 0.27 -6.09 -9.83
CA GLU A 8 0.52 -4.67 -9.61
C GLU A 8 -0.68 -3.87 -10.10
N ILE A 9 -1.03 -2.82 -9.36
CA ILE A 9 -2.12 -1.93 -9.71
C ILE A 9 -1.56 -0.52 -9.85
N HIS A 10 -1.76 0.09 -11.01
CA HIS A 10 -1.32 1.45 -11.31
C HIS A 10 -2.46 2.40 -10.98
N TYR A 11 -2.15 3.46 -10.23
CA TYR A 11 -3.12 4.50 -9.89
C TYR A 11 -2.40 5.84 -9.75
N THR A 12 -3.16 6.91 -9.69
CA THR A 12 -2.63 8.26 -9.66
C THR A 12 -3.13 8.99 -8.42
N ALA A 13 -2.23 9.67 -7.73
CA ALA A 13 -2.59 10.53 -6.60
C ALA A 13 -3.06 11.90 -7.11
N PRO A 14 -3.80 12.67 -6.27
CA PRO A 14 -4.24 14.02 -6.65
C PRO A 14 -3.10 14.96 -7.05
N ASP A 15 -1.89 14.75 -6.53
CA ASP A 15 -0.73 15.57 -6.90
C ASP A 15 -0.15 15.20 -8.28
N GLY A 16 -0.76 14.25 -9.00
CA GLY A 16 -0.29 13.80 -10.30
C GLY A 16 0.72 12.67 -10.27
N SER A 17 1.14 12.24 -9.08
CA SER A 17 2.12 11.15 -8.95
C SER A 17 1.56 9.82 -9.44
N ALA A 18 2.35 9.12 -10.25
CA ALA A 18 2.04 7.76 -10.68
C ALA A 18 2.52 6.78 -9.61
N LEU A 19 1.60 6.01 -9.06
CA LEU A 19 1.88 5.09 -7.97
C LEU A 19 1.57 3.67 -8.41
N ILE A 20 2.35 2.71 -7.91
CA ILE A 20 2.21 1.30 -8.27
C ILE A 20 2.09 0.46 -7.01
N GLY A 21 0.87 0.00 -6.70
CA GLY A 21 0.63 -0.87 -5.56
C GLY A 21 0.81 -2.34 -5.92
N TYR A 22 1.07 -3.16 -4.91
CA TYR A 22 1.16 -4.60 -5.04
C TYR A 22 -0.02 -5.23 -4.31
N PHE A 23 -0.90 -5.88 -5.07
CA PHE A 23 -2.14 -6.46 -4.55
C PHE A 23 -2.02 -7.97 -4.42
N ALA A 24 -2.46 -8.51 -3.29
CA ALA A 24 -2.50 -9.95 -3.04
C ALA A 24 -3.83 -10.32 -2.41
N ALA A 25 -4.46 -11.37 -2.92
CA ALA A 25 -5.73 -11.88 -2.37
C ALA A 25 -5.86 -13.36 -2.67
N PRO A 26 -6.53 -14.12 -1.78
CA PRO A 26 -6.88 -15.50 -2.11
C PRO A 26 -8.00 -15.52 -3.16
N GLU A 27 -8.03 -16.58 -3.95
CA GLU A 27 -9.15 -16.82 -4.85
C GLU A 27 -10.40 -17.15 -4.02
N THR A 28 -11.47 -16.39 -4.22
CA THR A 28 -12.73 -16.59 -3.50
C THR A 28 -13.88 -15.98 -4.30
N ASP A 29 -15.07 -16.50 -4.07
CA ASP A 29 -16.29 -15.99 -4.71
C ASP A 29 -16.90 -14.82 -3.94
N ALA A 30 -16.52 -14.64 -2.67
CA ALA A 30 -17.10 -13.59 -1.82
C ALA A 30 -16.05 -12.48 -1.59
N PRO A 31 -16.48 -11.20 -1.57
CA PRO A 31 -15.59 -10.10 -1.25
C PRO A 31 -14.99 -10.23 0.15
N LEU A 32 -13.74 -9.80 0.28
CA LEU A 32 -12.93 -9.93 1.49
C LEU A 32 -12.71 -8.58 2.14
N ALA A 33 -12.43 -8.58 3.44
CA ALA A 33 -11.94 -7.40 4.12
C ALA A 33 -10.61 -6.97 3.47
N GLY A 34 -10.45 -5.67 3.25
CA GLY A 34 -9.26 -5.11 2.62
C GLY A 34 -8.31 -4.52 3.63
N VAL A 35 -7.01 -4.71 3.41
CA VAL A 35 -5.96 -4.17 4.28
C VAL A 35 -4.94 -3.43 3.44
N LEU A 36 -4.70 -2.15 3.76
CA LEU A 36 -3.56 -1.41 3.24
C LEU A 36 -2.32 -1.77 4.04
N VAL A 37 -1.23 -2.03 3.34
CA VAL A 37 0.08 -2.26 3.97
C VAL A 37 0.99 -1.11 3.58
N ALA A 38 1.26 -0.21 4.54
CA ALA A 38 2.13 0.93 4.31
C ALA A 38 3.58 0.52 4.53
N PRO A 39 4.48 0.86 3.60
CA PRO A 39 5.88 0.47 3.71
C PRO A 39 6.62 1.31 4.74
N GLU A 40 7.75 0.79 5.18
CA GLU A 40 8.75 1.59 5.89
C GLU A 40 9.40 2.57 4.90
N TRP A 41 10.36 3.35 5.37
CA TRP A 41 10.96 4.40 4.53
C TRP A 41 11.77 3.88 3.33
N TRP A 42 12.04 2.57 3.29
CA TRP A 42 12.75 1.96 2.15
C TRP A 42 11.93 1.94 0.86
N GLY A 43 10.64 2.17 0.94
CA GLY A 43 9.70 2.02 -0.16
C GLY A 43 9.02 0.65 -0.17
N ARG A 44 8.21 0.41 -1.19
CA ARG A 44 7.45 -0.84 -1.33
C ARG A 44 8.38 -1.97 -1.78
N ASN A 45 9.18 -2.48 -0.86
CA ASN A 45 10.17 -3.51 -1.11
C ASN A 45 9.58 -4.92 -0.95
N GLU A 46 10.42 -5.93 -1.12
CA GLU A 46 9.99 -7.34 -1.00
C GLU A 46 9.37 -7.63 0.37
N TYR A 47 9.88 -7.01 1.42
CA TYR A 47 9.33 -7.20 2.77
C TYR A 47 7.87 -6.74 2.84
N THR A 48 7.57 -5.58 2.25
CA THR A 48 6.20 -5.06 2.19
C THR A 48 5.30 -5.97 1.37
N GLU A 49 5.80 -6.45 0.23
CA GLU A 49 5.06 -7.38 -0.63
C GLU A 49 4.79 -8.69 0.08
N GLN A 50 5.77 -9.20 0.82
CA GLN A 50 5.60 -10.43 1.61
C GLN A 50 4.51 -10.27 2.66
N ARG A 51 4.42 -9.11 3.31
CA ARG A 51 3.36 -8.84 4.29
C ARG A 51 1.98 -8.89 3.63
N ALA A 52 1.85 -8.34 2.42
CA ALA A 52 0.59 -8.43 1.68
C ALA A 52 0.23 -9.89 1.37
N ARG A 53 1.20 -10.70 0.94
CA ARG A 53 0.95 -12.11 0.67
C ARG A 53 0.55 -12.88 1.93
N GLU A 54 1.19 -12.60 3.07
CA GLU A 54 0.84 -13.24 4.35
C GLU A 54 -0.60 -12.91 4.76
N LEU A 55 -1.02 -11.66 4.57
CA LEU A 55 -2.40 -11.28 4.85
C LEU A 55 -3.37 -12.01 3.93
N ALA A 56 -3.01 -12.17 2.67
CA ALA A 56 -3.83 -12.94 1.73
C ALA A 56 -3.97 -14.40 2.16
N GLU A 57 -2.90 -15.00 2.70
CA GLU A 57 -2.95 -16.36 3.23
C GLU A 57 -3.92 -16.47 4.41
N HIS A 58 -4.13 -15.37 5.15
CA HIS A 58 -5.08 -15.33 6.27
C HIS A 58 -6.50 -14.90 5.85
N GLY A 59 -6.75 -14.77 4.56
CA GLY A 59 -8.09 -14.50 4.04
C GLY A 59 -8.43 -13.04 3.81
N TYR A 60 -7.45 -12.15 3.77
CA TYR A 60 -7.66 -10.74 3.48
C TYR A 60 -7.26 -10.39 2.05
N ALA A 61 -7.83 -9.33 1.51
CA ALA A 61 -7.32 -8.72 0.29
C ALA A 61 -6.40 -7.57 0.69
N ALA A 62 -5.13 -7.65 0.31
CA ALA A 62 -4.12 -6.70 0.79
C ALA A 62 -3.49 -5.92 -0.35
N LEU A 63 -3.28 -4.62 -0.15
CA LEU A 63 -2.57 -3.75 -1.08
C LEU A 63 -1.37 -3.14 -0.37
N ALA A 64 -0.18 -3.54 -0.80
CA ALA A 64 1.06 -2.89 -0.39
C ALA A 64 1.21 -1.61 -1.21
N ILE A 65 1.32 -0.46 -0.54
CA ILE A 65 1.20 0.83 -1.22
C ILE A 65 2.56 1.44 -1.54
N ASP A 66 2.58 2.27 -2.56
CA ASP A 66 3.75 3.00 -3.04
C ASP A 66 3.62 4.45 -2.58
N MET A 67 4.53 4.90 -1.74
CA MET A 67 4.50 6.26 -1.21
C MET A 67 5.44 7.21 -1.94
N TYR A 68 6.34 6.68 -2.78
CA TYR A 68 7.38 7.49 -3.44
C TYR A 68 7.19 7.65 -4.94
N GLY A 69 6.36 6.83 -5.55
CA GLY A 69 6.16 6.83 -7.00
C GLY A 69 7.03 5.79 -7.71
N ASP A 70 6.52 5.22 -8.77
CA ASP A 70 7.19 4.20 -9.60
C ASP A 70 7.75 3.02 -8.81
N LYS A 71 7.14 2.72 -7.66
CA LYS A 71 7.57 1.67 -6.73
C LYS A 71 9.07 1.76 -6.37
N LYS A 72 9.60 2.95 -6.26
CA LYS A 72 11.01 3.16 -5.92
C LYS A 72 11.34 2.58 -4.57
N VAL A 73 12.48 1.88 -4.49
CA VAL A 73 13.01 1.31 -3.27
C VAL A 73 14.50 1.62 -3.16
N THR A 74 15.01 1.61 -1.94
CA THR A 74 16.42 1.80 -1.68
C THR A 74 16.84 0.98 -0.47
N THR A 75 18.12 0.61 -0.42
CA THR A 75 18.73 0.00 0.76
C THR A 75 19.67 0.98 1.47
N HIS A 76 19.75 2.22 0.97
CA HIS A 76 20.62 3.26 1.51
C HIS A 76 19.81 4.24 2.35
N SER A 77 20.20 4.38 3.63
CA SER A 77 19.47 5.23 4.58
C SER A 77 19.44 6.69 4.17
N ASP A 78 20.50 7.20 3.53
CA ASP A 78 20.55 8.57 3.05
C ASP A 78 19.47 8.84 2.00
N GLN A 79 19.32 7.92 1.06
CA GLN A 79 18.30 8.02 0.03
C GLN A 79 16.90 7.86 0.61
N ALA A 80 16.71 6.90 1.53
CA ALA A 80 15.43 6.69 2.19
C ALA A 80 15.02 7.95 2.94
N TYR A 81 15.94 8.56 3.67
CA TYR A 81 15.67 9.79 4.41
C TYR A 81 15.25 10.92 3.47
N GLN A 82 15.95 11.08 2.36
CA GLN A 82 15.65 12.12 1.38
C GLN A 82 14.25 11.96 0.79
N TRP A 83 13.90 10.74 0.38
CA TRP A 83 12.56 10.47 -0.18
C TRP A 83 11.46 10.65 0.87
N MET A 84 11.71 10.18 2.09
CA MET A 84 10.74 10.36 3.18
C MET A 84 10.51 11.84 3.45
N MET A 85 11.58 12.63 3.56
CA MET A 85 11.48 14.06 3.82
C MET A 85 10.77 14.82 2.71
N GLN A 86 10.92 14.39 1.46
CA GLN A 86 10.16 14.96 0.35
C GLN A 86 8.65 14.81 0.55
N THR A 87 8.21 13.70 1.14
CA THR A 87 6.77 13.52 1.43
C THR A 87 6.29 14.40 2.58
N PHE A 88 7.20 14.94 3.38
CA PHE A 88 6.85 15.87 4.47
C PHE A 88 6.86 17.33 4.04
N GLU A 89 7.41 17.67 2.88
CA GLU A 89 7.48 19.06 2.41
C GLU A 89 6.12 19.71 2.21
N ASP A 90 5.16 18.92 1.75
CA ASP A 90 3.77 19.34 1.62
C ASP A 90 2.93 18.47 2.54
N PRO A 91 2.18 19.06 3.49
CA PRO A 91 1.41 18.27 4.46
C PRO A 91 0.33 17.39 3.82
N ASP A 92 -0.08 17.67 2.59
CA ASP A 92 -1.11 16.89 1.92
C ASP A 92 -0.56 15.67 1.18
N THR A 93 0.75 15.58 0.96
CA THR A 93 1.34 14.52 0.13
C THR A 93 1.03 13.13 0.68
N ILE A 94 1.29 12.90 1.97
CA ILE A 94 1.05 11.58 2.59
C ILE A 94 -0.43 11.25 2.56
N VAL A 95 -1.28 12.18 2.96
CA VAL A 95 -2.74 11.98 3.01
C VAL A 95 -3.27 11.68 1.61
N ASP A 96 -2.86 12.46 0.62
CA ASP A 96 -3.35 12.31 -0.76
C ASP A 96 -2.93 10.98 -1.37
N ARG A 97 -1.67 10.59 -1.18
CA ARG A 97 -1.16 9.34 -1.74
C ARG A 97 -1.76 8.13 -1.02
N ALA A 98 -1.87 8.18 0.30
CA ALA A 98 -2.47 7.10 1.08
C ALA A 98 -3.97 6.96 0.80
N THR A 99 -4.68 8.08 0.66
CA THR A 99 -6.11 8.07 0.33
C THR A 99 -6.35 7.53 -1.07
N ALA A 100 -5.51 7.88 -2.04
CA ALA A 100 -5.59 7.32 -3.39
C ALA A 100 -5.41 5.80 -3.35
N ALA A 101 -4.49 5.30 -2.54
CA ALA A 101 -4.29 3.87 -2.35
C ALA A 101 -5.50 3.20 -1.70
N LEU A 102 -6.08 3.83 -0.69
CA LEU A 102 -7.27 3.30 -0.01
C LEU A 102 -8.45 3.20 -0.97
N ASN A 103 -8.68 4.24 -1.77
CA ASN A 103 -9.74 4.23 -2.77
C ASN A 103 -9.50 3.16 -3.84
N THR A 104 -8.24 2.97 -4.24
CA THR A 104 -7.85 1.93 -5.19
C THR A 104 -8.15 0.54 -4.63
N LEU A 105 -7.80 0.29 -3.37
CA LEU A 105 -8.11 -0.97 -2.70
C LEU A 105 -9.62 -1.20 -2.65
N ALA A 106 -10.38 -0.20 -2.21
CA ALA A 106 -11.83 -0.30 -2.07
C ALA A 106 -12.54 -0.57 -3.40
N ALA A 107 -11.94 -0.17 -4.51
CA ALA A 107 -12.52 -0.35 -5.85
C ALA A 107 -12.27 -1.73 -6.47
N GLN A 108 -11.43 -2.56 -5.84
CA GLN A 108 -11.15 -3.89 -6.39
C GLN A 108 -12.33 -4.84 -6.18
N ASP A 109 -12.58 -5.71 -7.16
CA ASP A 109 -13.71 -6.64 -7.11
C ASP A 109 -13.62 -7.60 -5.93
N GLU A 110 -12.40 -7.95 -5.52
CA GLU A 110 -12.13 -8.89 -4.43
C GLU A 110 -12.41 -8.28 -3.04
N VAL A 111 -12.66 -6.97 -2.95
CA VAL A 111 -12.67 -6.24 -1.69
C VAL A 111 -14.08 -5.80 -1.30
N ASN A 112 -14.43 -6.05 -0.03
CA ASN A 112 -15.61 -5.46 0.58
C ASN A 112 -15.24 -4.07 1.08
N ALA A 113 -15.70 -3.02 0.39
CA ALA A 113 -15.34 -1.64 0.68
C ALA A 113 -15.82 -1.15 2.05
N GLU A 114 -16.70 -1.89 2.71
CA GLU A 114 -17.19 -1.55 4.06
C GLU A 114 -16.30 -2.12 5.17
N LYS A 115 -15.32 -2.97 4.82
CA LYS A 115 -14.43 -3.63 5.77
C LYS A 115 -12.98 -3.37 5.39
N LEU A 116 -12.46 -2.23 5.79
CA LEU A 116 -11.11 -1.79 5.46
C LEU A 116 -10.29 -1.54 6.72
N ALA A 117 -9.00 -1.86 6.63
CA ALA A 117 -8.04 -1.60 7.69
C ALA A 117 -6.71 -1.19 7.05
N ALA A 118 -5.81 -0.66 7.87
CA ALA A 118 -4.47 -0.29 7.42
C ALA A 118 -3.46 -0.66 8.50
N ILE A 119 -2.30 -1.15 8.07
CA ILE A 119 -1.17 -1.44 8.96
C ILE A 119 0.10 -0.79 8.43
N GLY A 120 1.00 -0.44 9.34
CA GLY A 120 2.28 0.13 8.97
C GLY A 120 3.19 0.25 10.17
N PHE A 121 4.51 0.25 9.94
CA PHE A 121 5.53 0.37 10.95
C PHE A 121 6.47 1.53 10.61
N CYS A 122 7.02 2.22 11.60
CA CYS A 122 7.91 3.36 11.41
C CYS A 122 7.25 4.43 10.53
N TYR A 123 7.85 4.79 9.41
CA TYR A 123 7.25 5.73 8.46
C TYR A 123 5.84 5.27 8.02
N GLY A 124 5.67 3.96 7.78
CA GLY A 124 4.36 3.40 7.43
C GLY A 124 3.32 3.61 8.53
N GLY A 125 3.74 3.61 9.79
CA GLY A 125 2.85 3.92 10.91
C GLY A 125 2.33 5.35 10.84
N LYS A 126 3.19 6.33 10.49
CA LYS A 126 2.75 7.70 10.27
C LYS A 126 1.76 7.80 9.11
N VAL A 127 2.03 7.10 8.02
CA VAL A 127 1.14 7.07 6.85
C VAL A 127 -0.26 6.61 7.26
N VAL A 128 -0.33 5.53 8.02
CA VAL A 128 -1.60 4.97 8.52
C VAL A 128 -2.33 5.95 9.44
N LEU A 129 -1.59 6.61 10.33
CA LEU A 129 -2.18 7.58 11.26
C LEU A 129 -2.73 8.82 10.53
N ASP A 130 -2.16 9.19 9.41
CA ASP A 130 -2.60 10.34 8.63
C ASP A 130 -3.83 10.04 7.76
N LEU A 131 -4.17 8.76 7.63
CA LEU A 131 -5.41 8.36 6.96
C LEU A 131 -6.62 8.72 7.84
#